data_9787976559544b6b6b8a4ef318ef0b62
#
_entry.id   9787976559544b6b6b8a4ef318ef0b62
#
_cell.length_a   1.000
_cell.length_b   1.000
_cell.length_c   1.000
_cell.angle_alpha   90.00
_cell.angle_beta   90.00
_cell.angle_gamma   90.00
#
_symmetry.space_group_name_H-M   'P 1'
#
loop_
_entity.id
_entity.type
_entity.pdbx_description
1 polymer ?
#
loop_
_entity_poly.entity_id
_entity_poly.type
_entity_poly.pdbx_seq_one_letter_code
_entity_poly.pdbx_strand_id
1 'polypeptide(L)'
;MSNSNQPDRVNLSLERAVMKATELSHEYVTIEHLLYAIIEEKDVLDLLGNMQVDIAGVLIELEEHLNERDDIAIPDMDSPPRQTLAIDRVFNRAVTQVIFSGRTKLHCRDILVSLFSEASSHAFYILRKHGGSRSKAIDVIQKEFYQGSGQPGTGVATQQGDKSQIKFEDFCENLNKSAADGKIDPVIGRADELIELTEVLARRKKNNVIIVGEPGVGKTAIAEGLALNIINDECPDILKGKIVYSLDVTSLVAGTKYRGEFEERAKEIFGQLEKRDNVILFIDEIHMIMGAGSAGGSNIDIANLLKPLLAGGKLLCIGATTSEEYRENFEKDRALQRRFQKVVIEQPSKEDTKLIVKGLKKYYEEFHGLEYDEDAMDLAVDLAERYMHGKFNPDRAIDIIDVAGARNKLHKIEGKIGRNAIESAVSKITRIPMDMIDAKENANFASLETNIKSKLFGQDIAVESLVESILVAKSGMRPTNKPVGSFLFVGPTGTGKTELCRQLASNLDVTLRKYDMSEYMEQHSVSKLIGAPPGYVGHAEGGAGAGQLINDVEETPNCIVLLDEVEKAHPSVMNLLLQVMDDGRLTSSTGKTADFS
;
A
#
# COMPACT_ATOMS: atom_id res chain seq x y z
N MET A 1 32.34 4.05 -30.92
CA MET A 1 33.34 5.04 -30.50
C MET A 1 32.84 6.39 -30.96
N SER A 2 32.16 7.13 -30.13
CA SER A 2 31.75 8.51 -30.43
C SER A 2 31.58 9.24 -29.10
N ASN A 3 32.52 10.13 -28.83
CA ASN A 3 32.52 11.33 -27.99
C ASN A 3 31.77 11.29 -26.65
N SER A 4 32.46 10.83 -25.63
CA SER A 4 32.17 11.05 -24.21
C SER A 4 33.15 12.08 -23.62
N ASN A 5 33.21 13.32 -24.16
CA ASN A 5 34.05 14.37 -23.57
C ASN A 5 33.50 15.77 -23.89
N GLN A 6 32.17 16.01 -23.66
CA GLN A 6 31.71 17.37 -23.45
C GLN A 6 31.42 17.50 -21.93
N PRO A 7 32.03 18.52 -21.26
CA PRO A 7 31.77 18.80 -19.87
C PRO A 7 30.26 19.02 -19.68
N ASP A 8 29.73 18.44 -18.64
CA ASP A 8 28.31 18.54 -18.31
C ASP A 8 27.95 20.02 -18.07
N ARG A 9 27.14 20.60 -18.96
CA ARG A 9 26.80 22.04 -18.94
C ARG A 9 26.21 22.48 -17.60
N VAL A 10 25.53 21.57 -16.92
CA VAL A 10 24.97 21.81 -15.59
C VAL A 10 26.08 22.03 -14.56
N ASN A 11 27.15 21.20 -14.60
CA ASN A 11 28.29 21.36 -13.71
C ASN A 11 29.06 22.67 -13.99
N LEU A 12 29.22 23.04 -15.28
CA LEU A 12 29.81 24.33 -15.64
C LEU A 12 28.99 25.53 -15.15
N SER A 13 27.67 25.46 -15.19
CA SER A 13 26.79 26.50 -14.66
C SER A 13 26.87 26.60 -13.14
N LEU A 14 27.03 25.48 -12.43
CA LEU A 14 27.28 25.48 -10.98
C LEU A 14 28.62 26.13 -10.64
N GLU A 15 29.68 25.81 -11.38
CA GLU A 15 30.99 26.43 -11.20
C GLU A 15 30.92 27.94 -11.42
N ARG A 16 30.19 28.41 -12.43
CA ARG A 16 29.94 29.86 -12.67
C ARG A 16 29.19 30.51 -11.53
N ALA A 17 28.17 29.83 -10.96
CA ALA A 17 27.45 30.35 -9.81
C ALA A 17 28.37 30.51 -8.58
N VAL A 18 29.27 29.54 -8.34
CA VAL A 18 30.28 29.62 -7.28
C VAL A 18 31.28 30.75 -7.57
N MET A 19 31.76 30.89 -8.80
CA MET A 19 32.67 31.97 -9.19
C MET A 19 32.04 33.34 -8.98
N LYS A 20 30.77 33.53 -9.37
CA LYS A 20 30.05 34.79 -9.15
C LYS A 20 29.88 35.11 -7.67
N ALA A 21 29.56 34.14 -6.84
CA ALA A 21 29.50 34.30 -5.40
C ALA A 21 30.87 34.69 -4.79
N THR A 22 31.96 34.10 -5.32
CA THR A 22 33.34 34.45 -4.91
C THR A 22 33.73 35.86 -5.34
N GLU A 23 33.38 36.28 -6.55
CA GLU A 23 33.62 37.66 -7.05
C GLU A 23 32.96 38.70 -6.15
N LEU A 24 31.75 38.41 -5.65
CA LEU A 24 31.00 39.28 -4.78
C LEU A 24 31.34 39.12 -3.29
N SER A 25 32.33 38.26 -2.97
CA SER A 25 32.72 37.93 -1.59
C SER A 25 31.56 37.41 -0.73
N HIS A 26 30.60 36.66 -1.30
CA HIS A 26 29.47 36.10 -0.62
C HIS A 26 29.80 34.75 0.05
N GLU A 27 29.40 34.57 1.32
CA GLU A 27 29.59 33.30 2.07
C GLU A 27 28.80 32.14 1.47
N TYR A 28 27.64 32.42 0.87
CA TYR A 28 26.72 31.41 0.37
C TYR A 28 26.43 31.60 -1.12
N VAL A 29 26.44 30.47 -1.83
CA VAL A 29 25.85 30.36 -3.17
C VAL A 29 24.33 30.22 -3.01
N THR A 30 23.56 31.19 -3.52
CA THR A 30 22.10 31.22 -3.45
C THR A 30 21.45 30.88 -4.78
N ILE A 31 20.12 30.76 -4.80
CA ILE A 31 19.34 30.51 -6.03
C ILE A 31 19.52 31.63 -7.05
N GLU A 32 19.74 32.84 -6.61
CA GLU A 32 19.97 34.02 -7.45
C GLU A 32 21.30 33.90 -8.21
N HIS A 33 22.37 33.41 -7.57
CA HIS A 33 23.64 33.08 -8.25
C HIS A 33 23.45 31.95 -9.27
N LEU A 34 22.65 30.94 -8.92
CA LEU A 34 22.34 29.83 -9.84
C LEU A 34 21.56 30.34 -11.05
N LEU A 35 20.54 31.19 -10.86
CA LEU A 35 19.79 31.78 -11.96
C LEU A 35 20.69 32.61 -12.86
N TYR A 36 21.56 33.43 -12.29
CA TYR A 36 22.53 34.24 -13.05
C TYR A 36 23.41 33.36 -13.94
N ALA A 37 23.89 32.23 -13.41
CA ALA A 37 24.77 31.33 -14.13
C ALA A 37 24.08 30.52 -15.23
N ILE A 38 22.81 30.14 -15.06
CA ILE A 38 22.07 29.34 -16.06
C ILE A 38 21.40 30.18 -17.14
N ILE A 39 21.16 31.48 -16.90
CA ILE A 39 20.40 32.34 -17.83
C ILE A 39 21.10 32.52 -19.16
N GLU A 40 22.44 32.42 -19.21
CA GLU A 40 23.25 32.52 -20.42
C GLU A 40 23.31 31.21 -21.23
N GLU A 41 22.84 30.10 -20.67
CA GLU A 41 22.83 28.85 -21.37
C GLU A 41 21.78 28.84 -22.50
N LYS A 42 22.18 28.35 -23.66
CA LYS A 42 21.36 28.40 -24.88
C LYS A 42 19.97 27.81 -24.70
N ASP A 43 19.85 26.68 -24.00
CA ASP A 43 18.57 26.01 -23.75
C ASP A 43 17.66 26.78 -22.80
N VAL A 44 18.22 27.62 -21.93
CA VAL A 44 17.51 28.54 -21.04
C VAL A 44 17.08 29.78 -21.77
N LEU A 45 17.99 30.38 -22.60
CA LEU A 45 17.70 31.54 -23.44
C LEU A 45 16.58 31.23 -24.43
N ASP A 46 16.63 30.09 -25.12
CA ASP A 46 15.60 29.67 -26.06
C ASP A 46 14.24 29.51 -25.33
N LEU A 47 14.25 28.91 -24.13
CA LEU A 47 13.03 28.74 -23.32
C LEU A 47 12.44 30.08 -22.88
N LEU A 48 13.25 30.98 -22.32
CA LEU A 48 12.81 32.29 -21.85
C LEU A 48 12.34 33.19 -23.02
N GLY A 49 13.03 33.13 -24.18
CA GLY A 49 12.64 33.81 -25.40
C GLY A 49 11.27 33.34 -25.92
N ASN A 50 11.02 32.02 -25.97
CA ASN A 50 9.74 31.43 -26.35
C ASN A 50 8.62 31.77 -25.36
N MET A 51 8.94 32.05 -24.10
CA MET A 51 7.99 32.52 -23.09
C MET A 51 7.74 34.03 -23.15
N GLN A 52 8.47 34.76 -24.01
CA GLN A 52 8.42 36.23 -24.13
C GLN A 52 8.80 36.95 -22.82
N VAL A 53 9.81 36.42 -22.11
CA VAL A 53 10.37 37.03 -20.89
C VAL A 53 11.38 38.11 -21.30
N ASP A 54 11.37 39.26 -20.62
CA ASP A 54 12.39 40.30 -20.77
C ASP A 54 13.70 39.89 -20.08
N ILE A 55 14.56 39.17 -20.82
CA ILE A 55 15.83 38.64 -20.32
C ILE A 55 16.77 39.74 -19.87
N ALA A 56 16.80 40.86 -20.58
CA ALA A 56 17.67 42.01 -20.24
C ALA A 56 17.25 42.63 -18.90
N GLY A 57 15.95 42.82 -18.70
CA GLY A 57 15.41 43.28 -17.43
C GLY A 57 15.68 42.33 -16.27
N VAL A 58 15.57 41.01 -16.50
CA VAL A 58 15.91 40.00 -15.49
C VAL A 58 17.38 40.07 -15.08
N LEU A 59 18.32 40.19 -16.03
CA LEU A 59 19.74 40.26 -15.73
C LEU A 59 20.11 41.51 -14.95
N ILE A 60 19.60 42.68 -15.34
CA ILE A 60 19.88 43.94 -14.66
C ILE A 60 19.40 43.89 -13.20
N GLU A 61 18.15 43.50 -12.99
CA GLU A 61 17.56 43.42 -11.65
C GLU A 61 18.24 42.36 -10.77
N LEU A 62 18.69 41.26 -11.39
CA LEU A 62 19.41 40.21 -10.70
C LEU A 62 20.82 40.64 -10.28
N GLU A 63 21.54 41.41 -11.14
CA GLU A 63 22.84 41.98 -10.80
C GLU A 63 22.72 43.05 -9.72
N GLU A 64 21.72 43.91 -9.80
CA GLU A 64 21.45 44.91 -8.74
C GLU A 64 21.20 44.19 -7.41
N HIS A 65 20.31 43.19 -7.40
CA HIS A 65 20.01 42.45 -6.19
C HIS A 65 21.24 41.74 -5.60
N LEU A 66 22.06 41.08 -6.44
CA LEU A 66 23.26 40.40 -5.96
C LEU A 66 24.30 41.36 -5.40
N ASN A 67 24.44 42.56 -5.97
CA ASN A 67 25.38 43.60 -5.50
C ASN A 67 24.92 44.29 -4.21
N GLU A 68 23.62 44.30 -3.90
CA GLU A 68 23.04 44.89 -2.69
C GLU A 68 23.00 43.90 -1.50
N ARG A 69 23.46 42.66 -1.65
CA ARG A 69 23.40 41.61 -0.62
C ARG A 69 24.59 41.68 0.35
N ASP A 70 24.71 42.78 1.09
CA ASP A 70 25.73 42.96 2.13
C ASP A 70 25.53 41.98 3.32
N ASP A 71 24.34 41.41 3.48
CA ASP A 71 23.98 40.49 4.56
C ASP A 71 24.68 39.11 4.48
N ILE A 72 25.17 38.73 3.30
CA ILE A 72 25.93 37.49 3.06
C ILE A 72 27.37 37.77 2.59
N ALA A 73 27.82 39.02 2.57
CA ALA A 73 29.16 39.38 2.16
C ALA A 73 30.16 39.27 3.33
N ILE A 74 31.28 38.57 3.10
CA ILE A 74 32.39 38.46 4.07
C ILE A 74 33.64 39.02 3.42
N PRO A 75 34.30 40.09 3.99
CA PRO A 75 35.42 40.78 3.36
C PRO A 75 36.70 39.94 3.18
N ASP A 76 36.91 38.93 4.02
CA ASP A 76 38.07 38.04 3.96
C ASP A 76 37.63 36.59 3.92
N MET A 77 37.43 36.04 2.72
CA MET A 77 37.06 34.64 2.53
C MET A 77 38.30 33.74 2.37
N ASP A 78 38.67 33.03 3.42
CA ASP A 78 39.69 31.96 3.38
C ASP A 78 39.18 30.59 2.82
N SER A 79 37.87 30.46 2.57
CA SER A 79 37.25 29.24 2.12
C SER A 79 36.24 29.47 0.98
N PRO A 80 36.03 28.51 0.06
CA PRO A 80 35.04 28.65 -1.01
C PRO A 80 33.61 28.78 -0.48
N PRO A 81 32.73 29.52 -1.21
CA PRO A 81 31.33 29.73 -0.81
C PRO A 81 30.59 28.43 -0.62
N ARG A 82 29.72 28.37 0.40
CA ARG A 82 28.91 27.19 0.72
C ARG A 82 27.60 27.22 -0.06
N GLN A 83 27.15 26.06 -0.55
CA GLN A 83 25.84 25.96 -1.19
C GLN A 83 24.72 26.01 -0.16
N THR A 84 23.63 26.72 -0.49
CA THR A 84 22.42 26.75 0.35
C THR A 84 21.56 25.50 0.14
N LEU A 85 20.84 25.08 1.17
CA LEU A 85 19.87 23.96 1.09
C LEU A 85 18.78 24.16 0.02
N ALA A 86 18.55 25.41 -0.38
CA ALA A 86 17.60 25.75 -1.43
C ALA A 86 18.10 25.29 -2.82
N ILE A 87 19.40 25.39 -3.08
CA ILE A 87 20.01 24.85 -4.30
C ILE A 87 19.85 23.34 -4.34
N ASP A 88 20.13 22.62 -3.26
CA ASP A 88 19.96 21.17 -3.19
C ASP A 88 18.51 20.76 -3.48
N ARG A 89 17.53 21.48 -2.94
CA ARG A 89 16.12 21.22 -3.24
C ARG A 89 15.78 21.42 -4.72
N VAL A 90 16.29 22.47 -5.34
CA VAL A 90 16.10 22.76 -6.78
C VAL A 90 16.68 21.63 -7.63
N PHE A 91 17.92 21.20 -7.34
CA PHE A 91 18.58 20.12 -8.06
C PHE A 91 17.86 18.78 -7.88
N ASN A 92 17.57 18.37 -6.65
CA ASN A 92 16.87 17.12 -6.37
C ASN A 92 15.50 17.05 -7.07
N ARG A 93 14.77 18.15 -7.11
CA ARG A 93 13.49 18.24 -7.80
C ARG A 93 13.68 18.17 -9.32
N ALA A 94 14.68 18.83 -9.89
CA ALA A 94 14.99 18.77 -11.31
C ALA A 94 15.40 17.35 -11.75
N VAL A 95 16.28 16.68 -11.00
CA VAL A 95 16.69 15.29 -11.22
C VAL A 95 15.49 14.35 -11.16
N THR A 96 14.66 14.48 -10.13
CA THR A 96 13.43 13.68 -9.97
C THR A 96 12.51 13.87 -11.18
N GLN A 97 12.32 15.10 -11.65
CA GLN A 97 11.48 15.42 -12.81
C GLN A 97 12.04 14.82 -14.11
N VAL A 98 13.36 14.81 -14.29
CA VAL A 98 14.03 14.17 -15.45
C VAL A 98 13.84 12.65 -15.44
N ILE A 99 14.01 12.01 -14.28
CA ILE A 99 13.81 10.55 -14.11
C ILE A 99 12.36 10.18 -14.43
N PHE A 100 11.37 10.89 -13.86
CA PHE A 100 9.95 10.62 -14.13
C PHE A 100 9.53 10.90 -15.57
N SER A 101 10.27 11.77 -16.30
CA SER A 101 10.03 11.99 -17.73
C SER A 101 10.74 10.98 -18.64
N GLY A 102 11.35 9.93 -18.08
CA GLY A 102 12.07 8.88 -18.84
C GLY A 102 13.35 9.37 -19.52
N ARG A 103 13.88 10.54 -19.12
CA ARG A 103 15.13 11.10 -19.67
C ARG A 103 16.31 10.74 -18.76
N THR A 104 17.49 10.60 -19.38
CA THR A 104 18.72 10.20 -18.68
C THR A 104 19.68 11.36 -18.42
N LYS A 105 19.42 12.54 -19.02
CA LYS A 105 20.30 13.73 -18.88
C LYS A 105 19.54 14.92 -18.34
N LEU A 106 20.14 15.59 -17.37
CA LEU A 106 19.68 16.84 -16.79
C LEU A 106 20.16 18.02 -17.66
N HIS A 107 19.28 18.97 -17.97
CA HIS A 107 19.56 20.18 -18.72
C HIS A 107 19.33 21.43 -17.87
N CYS A 108 19.97 22.55 -18.19
CA CYS A 108 19.81 23.81 -17.45
C CYS A 108 18.36 24.32 -17.46
N ARG A 109 17.60 24.07 -18.52
CA ARG A 109 16.16 24.36 -18.58
C ARG A 109 15.33 23.59 -17.54
N ASP A 110 15.74 22.35 -17.16
CA ASP A 110 15.04 21.57 -16.13
C ASP A 110 15.26 22.19 -14.74
N ILE A 111 16.45 22.75 -14.52
CA ILE A 111 16.79 23.53 -13.31
C ILE A 111 15.94 24.80 -13.24
N LEU A 112 15.80 25.54 -14.35
CA LEU A 112 14.95 26.74 -14.42
C LEU A 112 13.49 26.41 -14.08
N VAL A 113 12.94 25.31 -14.63
CA VAL A 113 11.57 24.88 -14.30
C VAL A 113 11.41 24.53 -12.82
N SER A 114 12.43 23.89 -12.23
CA SER A 114 12.45 23.58 -10.79
C SER A 114 12.55 24.86 -9.94
N LEU A 115 13.30 25.86 -10.38
CA LEU A 115 13.47 27.13 -9.71
C LEU A 115 12.14 27.90 -9.57
N PHE A 116 11.25 27.83 -10.55
CA PHE A 116 9.89 28.39 -10.44
C PHE A 116 9.05 27.78 -9.29
N SER A 117 9.49 26.73 -8.64
CA SER A 117 8.81 26.14 -7.48
C SER A 117 9.28 26.71 -6.14
N GLU A 118 10.34 27.52 -6.11
CA GLU A 118 10.85 28.20 -4.90
C GLU A 118 10.20 29.59 -4.76
N ALA A 119 8.92 29.62 -4.42
CA ALA A 119 8.09 30.83 -4.37
C ALA A 119 8.58 31.91 -3.39
N SER A 120 9.42 31.54 -2.42
CA SER A 120 10.01 32.42 -1.43
C SER A 120 11.35 33.04 -1.88
N SER A 121 11.90 32.65 -3.06
CA SER A 121 13.17 33.19 -3.56
C SER A 121 12.99 34.51 -4.31
N HIS A 122 14.01 35.36 -4.26
CA HIS A 122 14.03 36.58 -5.03
C HIS A 122 14.17 36.30 -6.53
N ALA A 123 14.89 35.26 -6.89
CA ALA A 123 14.98 34.77 -8.26
C ALA A 123 13.59 34.43 -8.87
N PHE A 124 12.69 33.78 -8.11
CA PHE A 124 11.31 33.58 -8.55
C PHE A 124 10.54 34.87 -8.75
N TYR A 125 10.69 35.85 -7.83
CA TYR A 125 10.04 37.13 -7.91
C TYR A 125 10.47 37.90 -9.18
N ILE A 126 11.77 37.99 -9.45
CA ILE A 126 12.32 38.66 -10.64
C ILE A 126 11.79 38.00 -11.91
N LEU A 127 11.89 36.67 -12.04
CA LEU A 127 11.38 35.97 -13.21
C LEU A 127 9.89 36.23 -13.43
N ARG A 128 9.09 36.23 -12.38
CA ARG A 128 7.64 36.45 -12.46
C ARG A 128 7.31 37.91 -12.87
N LYS A 129 8.03 38.89 -12.33
CA LYS A 129 7.89 40.32 -12.66
C LYS A 129 8.13 40.56 -14.14
N HIS A 130 9.10 39.87 -14.75
CA HIS A 130 9.44 40.00 -16.17
C HIS A 130 8.67 39.02 -17.08
N GLY A 131 7.55 38.46 -16.62
CA GLY A 131 6.62 37.69 -17.44
C GLY A 131 6.83 36.18 -17.45
N GLY A 132 7.82 35.69 -16.68
CA GLY A 132 8.08 34.23 -16.51
C GLY A 132 7.01 33.55 -15.67
N SER A 133 6.62 32.34 -16.07
CA SER A 133 5.76 31.48 -15.25
C SER A 133 6.07 30.00 -15.51
N ARG A 134 5.92 29.18 -14.47
CA ARG A 134 6.16 27.74 -14.56
C ARG A 134 5.28 27.07 -15.62
N SER A 135 4.00 27.43 -15.70
CA SER A 135 3.06 26.88 -16.68
C SER A 135 3.51 27.17 -18.11
N LYS A 136 3.88 28.42 -18.42
CA LYS A 136 4.40 28.80 -19.73
C LYS A 136 5.68 28.02 -20.08
N ALA A 137 6.60 27.84 -19.12
CA ALA A 137 7.83 27.08 -19.33
C ALA A 137 7.54 25.62 -19.72
N ILE A 138 6.61 25.00 -19.03
CA ILE A 138 6.20 23.61 -19.30
C ILE A 138 5.51 23.52 -20.67
N ASP A 139 4.61 24.44 -21.01
CA ASP A 139 3.90 24.48 -22.29
C ASP A 139 4.86 24.60 -23.48
N VAL A 140 5.90 25.44 -23.34
CA VAL A 140 6.94 25.61 -24.38
C VAL A 140 7.75 24.33 -24.56
N ILE A 141 8.21 23.72 -23.46
CA ILE A 141 8.97 22.46 -23.49
C ILE A 141 8.16 21.35 -24.13
N GLN A 142 6.86 21.25 -23.82
CA GLN A 142 5.99 20.25 -24.43
C GLN A 142 5.84 20.45 -25.95
N LYS A 143 5.62 21.70 -26.39
CA LYS A 143 5.51 22.01 -27.83
C LYS A 143 6.80 21.64 -28.59
N GLU A 144 7.96 21.90 -28.03
CA GLU A 144 9.26 21.54 -28.63
C GLU A 144 9.42 20.02 -28.75
N PHE A 145 8.93 19.26 -27.76
CA PHE A 145 9.03 17.79 -27.76
C PHE A 145 8.17 17.17 -28.85
N TYR A 146 6.97 17.75 -29.14
CA TYR A 146 6.09 17.30 -30.21
C TYR A 146 6.59 17.70 -31.61
N GLN A 147 7.41 18.74 -31.74
CA GLN A 147 7.99 19.18 -33.02
C GLN A 147 9.30 18.43 -33.38
N GLY A 148 9.98 17.81 -32.40
CA GLY A 148 11.27 17.13 -32.58
C GLY A 148 11.22 15.66 -32.96
N SER A 149 10.07 15.01 -33.00
CA SER A 149 9.92 13.58 -33.35
C SER A 149 9.45 13.33 -34.80
N GLY A 150 9.93 14.12 -35.74
CA GLY A 150 9.65 13.96 -37.16
C GLY A 150 10.69 13.14 -37.89
N GLN A 151 10.38 11.87 -38.25
CA GLN A 151 10.98 11.23 -39.44
C GLN A 151 10.05 11.38 -40.64
N PRO A 152 10.60 11.65 -41.85
CA PRO A 152 9.77 11.97 -43.02
C PRO A 152 9.30 10.70 -43.74
N GLY A 153 8.01 10.54 -43.85
CA GLY A 153 7.39 9.47 -44.64
C GLY A 153 5.96 9.82 -45.03
N THR A 154 5.83 10.38 -46.26
CA THR A 154 4.63 10.50 -47.12
C THR A 154 3.41 11.23 -46.55
N GLY A 155 3.11 12.35 -47.25
CA GLY A 155 2.04 13.27 -46.96
C GLY A 155 0.64 12.70 -47.09
N VAL A 156 -0.21 13.20 -46.20
CA VAL A 156 -1.64 13.44 -46.44
C VAL A 156 -2.08 14.65 -45.61
N ALA A 157 -2.95 15.42 -46.20
CA ALA A 157 -3.47 16.73 -45.84
C ALA A 157 -3.88 16.94 -44.37
N THR A 158 -3.63 18.16 -43.95
CA THR A 158 -4.27 18.88 -42.83
C THR A 158 -5.71 18.47 -42.59
N GLN A 159 -5.93 17.74 -41.50
CA GLN A 159 -7.21 17.72 -40.79
C GLN A 159 -6.97 18.11 -39.32
N GLN A 160 -7.83 18.99 -38.85
CA GLN A 160 -7.93 19.44 -37.47
C GLN A 160 -7.71 18.25 -36.47
N GLY A 161 -6.87 18.46 -35.47
CA GLY A 161 -6.54 17.44 -34.48
C GLY A 161 -7.77 16.79 -33.88
N ASP A 162 -7.96 15.55 -34.25
CA ASP A 162 -8.85 14.64 -33.54
C ASP A 162 -8.25 14.46 -32.13
N LYS A 163 -8.93 14.97 -31.14
CA LYS A 163 -8.76 14.50 -29.76
C LYS A 163 -9.00 13.00 -29.86
N SER A 164 -7.96 12.19 -29.68
CA SER A 164 -8.15 10.74 -29.57
C SER A 164 -9.22 10.53 -28.50
N GLN A 165 -10.43 10.15 -28.94
CA GLN A 165 -11.54 9.91 -28.02
C GLN A 165 -11.05 8.83 -27.04
N ILE A 166 -10.96 9.20 -25.77
CA ILE A 166 -10.68 8.27 -24.70
C ILE A 166 -11.77 7.22 -24.74
N LYS A 167 -11.40 5.98 -25.05
CA LYS A 167 -12.37 4.88 -25.05
C LYS A 167 -12.48 4.35 -23.64
N PHE A 168 -13.69 4.25 -23.11
CA PHE A 168 -13.88 3.72 -21.76
C PHE A 168 -13.43 2.25 -21.65
N GLU A 169 -13.41 1.50 -22.76
CA GLU A 169 -12.90 0.13 -22.83
C GLU A 169 -11.41 0.00 -22.49
N ASP A 170 -10.63 1.07 -22.56
CA ASP A 170 -9.22 1.07 -22.18
C ASP A 170 -9.04 1.10 -20.66
N PHE A 171 -10.09 1.46 -19.91
CA PHE A 171 -10.09 1.64 -18.46
C PHE A 171 -11.12 0.75 -17.74
N CYS A 172 -11.96 0.06 -18.50
CA CYS A 172 -13.02 -0.79 -17.95
C CYS A 172 -12.94 -2.19 -18.58
N GLU A 173 -12.75 -3.19 -17.75
CA GLU A 173 -12.82 -4.60 -18.17
C GLU A 173 -14.28 -5.04 -18.28
N ASN A 174 -14.64 -5.72 -19.35
CA ASN A 174 -15.96 -6.33 -19.52
C ASN A 174 -15.98 -7.72 -18.88
N LEU A 175 -16.52 -7.82 -17.66
CA LEU A 175 -16.57 -9.09 -16.92
C LEU A 175 -17.43 -10.15 -17.62
N ASN A 176 -18.50 -9.77 -18.32
CA ASN A 176 -19.31 -10.72 -19.08
C ASN A 176 -18.47 -11.38 -20.18
N LYS A 177 -17.64 -10.60 -20.89
CA LYS A 177 -16.75 -11.16 -21.91
C LYS A 177 -15.69 -12.06 -21.28
N SER A 178 -15.06 -11.63 -20.19
CA SER A 178 -14.08 -12.44 -19.47
C SER A 178 -14.69 -13.75 -18.95
N ALA A 179 -15.96 -13.72 -18.51
CA ALA A 179 -16.72 -14.91 -18.12
C ALA A 179 -17.01 -15.84 -19.31
N ALA A 180 -17.43 -15.28 -20.46
CA ALA A 180 -17.68 -16.07 -21.67
C ALA A 180 -16.39 -16.70 -22.22
N ASP A 181 -15.26 -16.02 -22.09
CA ASP A 181 -13.93 -16.52 -22.46
C ASP A 181 -13.37 -17.57 -21.46
N GLY A 182 -14.10 -17.90 -20.38
CA GLY A 182 -13.68 -18.87 -19.36
C GLY A 182 -12.51 -18.39 -18.46
N LYS A 183 -12.33 -17.08 -18.35
CA LYS A 183 -11.26 -16.47 -17.54
C LYS A 183 -11.68 -16.20 -16.09
N ILE A 184 -12.95 -16.32 -15.79
CA ILE A 184 -13.52 -16.09 -14.46
C ILE A 184 -13.86 -17.44 -13.83
N ASP A 185 -13.40 -17.63 -12.61
CA ASP A 185 -13.69 -18.82 -11.82
C ASP A 185 -15.15 -18.81 -11.33
N PRO A 186 -15.79 -19.98 -11.17
CA PRO A 186 -17.14 -20.07 -10.64
C PRO A 186 -17.22 -19.60 -9.19
N VAL A 187 -18.24 -18.83 -8.86
CA VAL A 187 -18.51 -18.42 -7.48
C VAL A 187 -19.28 -19.51 -6.75
N ILE A 188 -18.69 -20.00 -5.67
CA ILE A 188 -19.21 -21.12 -4.89
C ILE A 188 -19.57 -20.63 -3.48
N GLY A 189 -20.72 -21.04 -2.96
CA GLY A 189 -21.13 -20.76 -1.59
C GLY A 189 -21.54 -19.31 -1.29
N ARG A 190 -21.90 -18.53 -2.34
CA ARG A 190 -22.31 -17.11 -2.21
C ARG A 190 -23.67 -16.83 -2.84
N ALA A 191 -24.56 -17.81 -2.81
CA ALA A 191 -25.87 -17.70 -3.45
C ALA A 191 -26.76 -16.61 -2.79
N ASP A 192 -26.75 -16.56 -1.46
CA ASP A 192 -27.57 -15.63 -0.70
C ASP A 192 -27.12 -14.18 -0.90
N GLU A 193 -25.80 -13.93 -0.91
CA GLU A 193 -25.23 -12.62 -1.17
C GLU A 193 -25.48 -12.15 -2.61
N LEU A 194 -25.43 -13.06 -3.60
CA LEU A 194 -25.78 -12.77 -4.99
C LEU A 194 -27.26 -12.45 -5.16
N ILE A 195 -28.15 -13.13 -4.41
CA ILE A 195 -29.58 -12.81 -4.38
C ILE A 195 -29.80 -11.41 -3.78
N GLU A 196 -29.20 -11.11 -2.61
CA GLU A 196 -29.32 -9.80 -1.98
C GLU A 196 -28.82 -8.67 -2.90
N LEU A 197 -27.65 -8.88 -3.53
CA LEU A 197 -27.08 -7.95 -4.52
C LEU A 197 -28.08 -7.69 -5.65
N THR A 198 -28.63 -8.75 -6.21
CA THR A 198 -29.58 -8.72 -7.32
C THR A 198 -30.88 -8.00 -6.95
N GLU A 199 -31.41 -8.28 -5.76
CA GLU A 199 -32.61 -7.60 -5.21
C GLU A 199 -32.39 -6.10 -5.07
N VAL A 200 -31.23 -5.67 -4.59
CA VAL A 200 -30.90 -4.25 -4.46
C VAL A 200 -30.79 -3.58 -5.82
N LEU A 201 -30.11 -4.20 -6.80
CA LEU A 201 -29.98 -3.67 -8.15
C LEU A 201 -31.33 -3.54 -8.88
N ALA A 202 -32.31 -4.38 -8.53
CA ALA A 202 -33.66 -4.36 -9.09
C ALA A 202 -34.55 -3.26 -8.48
N ARG A 203 -34.13 -2.57 -7.44
CA ARG A 203 -34.94 -1.51 -6.78
C ARG A 203 -35.10 -0.28 -7.66
N ARG A 204 -36.21 0.41 -7.54
CA ARG A 204 -36.45 1.69 -8.21
C ARG A 204 -35.58 2.85 -7.67
N LYS A 205 -35.26 2.81 -6.38
CA LYS A 205 -34.43 3.80 -5.66
C LYS A 205 -33.43 3.08 -4.81
N LYS A 206 -32.28 3.69 -4.55
CA LYS A 206 -31.15 3.05 -3.86
C LYS A 206 -30.77 1.72 -4.50
N ASN A 207 -30.64 1.76 -5.81
CA ASN A 207 -30.30 0.62 -6.65
C ASN A 207 -28.80 0.45 -6.89
N ASN A 208 -27.98 1.13 -6.11
CA ASN A 208 -26.53 0.90 -6.09
C ASN A 208 -26.16 0.15 -4.82
N VAL A 209 -25.15 -0.69 -4.93
CA VAL A 209 -24.67 -1.54 -3.83
C VAL A 209 -23.28 -1.13 -3.42
N ILE A 210 -23.02 -1.08 -2.13
CA ILE A 210 -21.67 -1.08 -1.58
C ILE A 210 -21.43 -2.36 -0.82
N ILE A 211 -20.53 -3.17 -1.33
CA ILE A 211 -20.07 -4.42 -0.73
C ILE A 211 -19.00 -4.06 0.31
N VAL A 212 -19.24 -4.43 1.55
CA VAL A 212 -18.32 -4.17 2.65
C VAL A 212 -17.88 -5.50 3.28
N GLY A 213 -16.59 -5.71 3.38
CA GLY A 213 -16.04 -6.93 3.97
C GLY A 213 -14.51 -6.86 4.05
N GLU A 214 -13.92 -7.74 4.83
CA GLU A 214 -12.48 -7.79 5.02
C GLU A 214 -11.73 -8.15 3.72
N PRO A 215 -10.43 -7.84 3.59
CA PRO A 215 -9.63 -8.24 2.45
C PRO A 215 -9.64 -9.77 2.28
N GLY A 216 -9.76 -10.27 1.03
CA GLY A 216 -9.69 -11.70 0.75
C GLY A 216 -10.97 -12.53 1.04
N VAL A 217 -12.09 -11.90 1.44
CA VAL A 217 -13.38 -12.62 1.64
C VAL A 217 -14.13 -12.91 0.33
N GLY A 218 -13.65 -12.41 -0.81
CA GLY A 218 -14.23 -12.67 -2.13
C GLY A 218 -15.19 -11.58 -2.62
N LYS A 219 -15.00 -10.30 -2.26
CA LYS A 219 -15.85 -9.18 -2.73
C LYS A 219 -15.87 -9.07 -4.26
N THR A 220 -14.72 -9.16 -4.90
CA THR A 220 -14.58 -9.09 -6.36
C THR A 220 -15.26 -10.29 -7.03
N ALA A 221 -15.12 -11.50 -6.45
CA ALA A 221 -15.76 -12.71 -6.94
C ALA A 221 -17.30 -12.60 -7.02
N ILE A 222 -17.94 -11.81 -6.15
CA ILE A 222 -19.40 -11.59 -6.21
C ILE A 222 -19.79 -10.81 -7.47
N ALA A 223 -19.00 -9.80 -7.87
CA ALA A 223 -19.26 -9.06 -9.12
C ALA A 223 -19.02 -9.94 -10.35
N GLU A 224 -18.01 -10.80 -10.30
CA GLU A 224 -17.72 -11.82 -11.32
C GLU A 224 -18.83 -12.87 -11.40
N GLY A 225 -19.33 -13.34 -10.25
CA GLY A 225 -20.47 -14.27 -10.19
C GLY A 225 -21.76 -13.67 -10.74
N LEU A 226 -21.99 -12.37 -10.50
CA LEU A 226 -23.12 -11.68 -11.12
C LEU A 226 -22.99 -11.67 -12.67
N ALA A 227 -21.79 -11.44 -13.19
CA ALA A 227 -21.54 -11.48 -14.64
C ALA A 227 -21.78 -12.88 -15.23
N LEU A 228 -21.34 -13.93 -14.51
CA LEU A 228 -21.60 -15.34 -14.88
C LEU A 228 -23.10 -15.64 -14.88
N ASN A 229 -23.84 -15.27 -13.83
CA ASN A 229 -25.28 -15.49 -13.75
C ASN A 229 -26.04 -14.76 -14.88
N ILE A 230 -25.58 -13.57 -15.28
CA ILE A 230 -26.20 -12.83 -16.40
C ILE A 230 -25.97 -13.57 -17.73
N ILE A 231 -24.80 -14.16 -17.95
CA ILE A 231 -24.49 -14.92 -19.17
C ILE A 231 -25.29 -16.23 -19.22
N ASN A 232 -25.40 -16.90 -18.09
CA ASN A 232 -26.09 -18.20 -17.99
C ASN A 232 -27.62 -18.04 -17.95
N ASP A 233 -28.17 -16.83 -18.04
CA ASP A 233 -29.60 -16.54 -17.85
C ASP A 233 -30.16 -16.94 -16.47
N GLU A 234 -29.28 -17.06 -15.46
CA GLU A 234 -29.63 -17.39 -14.07
C GLU A 234 -29.89 -16.12 -13.23
N CYS A 235 -30.38 -15.07 -13.87
CA CYS A 235 -30.68 -13.79 -13.22
C CYS A 235 -32.11 -13.35 -13.50
N PRO A 236 -32.71 -12.46 -12.66
CA PRO A 236 -34.01 -11.88 -12.91
C PRO A 236 -34.06 -11.10 -14.24
N ASP A 237 -35.24 -11.05 -14.86
CA ASP A 237 -35.46 -10.43 -16.17
C ASP A 237 -34.94 -8.99 -16.24
N ILE A 238 -34.95 -8.25 -15.15
CA ILE A 238 -34.50 -6.85 -15.09
C ILE A 238 -32.98 -6.71 -15.31
N LEU A 239 -32.21 -7.76 -15.05
CA LEU A 239 -30.76 -7.80 -15.23
C LEU A 239 -30.31 -8.52 -16.52
N LYS A 240 -31.23 -9.17 -17.23
CA LYS A 240 -30.92 -9.85 -18.50
C LYS A 240 -30.40 -8.85 -19.53
N GLY A 241 -29.31 -9.23 -20.19
CA GLY A 241 -28.68 -8.40 -21.22
C GLY A 241 -27.88 -7.20 -20.67
N LYS A 242 -27.73 -7.08 -19.34
CA LYS A 242 -26.82 -6.10 -18.74
C LYS A 242 -25.38 -6.60 -18.79
N ILE A 243 -24.46 -5.65 -18.87
CA ILE A 243 -23.02 -5.90 -18.96
C ILE A 243 -22.37 -5.27 -17.72
N VAL A 244 -21.62 -6.10 -17.00
CA VAL A 244 -20.83 -5.65 -15.83
C VAL A 244 -19.44 -5.21 -16.32
N TYR A 245 -19.12 -3.94 -16.09
CA TYR A 245 -17.80 -3.37 -16.37
C TYR A 245 -17.07 -3.12 -15.07
N SER A 246 -15.88 -3.69 -14.91
CA SER A 246 -14.98 -3.40 -13.80
C SER A 246 -14.09 -2.22 -14.14
N LEU A 247 -14.15 -1.15 -13.33
CA LEU A 247 -13.35 0.05 -13.52
C LEU A 247 -11.99 -0.09 -12.82
N ASP A 248 -10.91 0.04 -13.58
CA ASP A 248 -9.57 0.16 -13.05
C ASP A 248 -9.26 1.61 -12.64
N VAL A 249 -9.40 1.89 -11.35
CA VAL A 249 -9.15 3.21 -10.78
C VAL A 249 -7.67 3.58 -10.90
N THR A 250 -6.76 2.60 -10.81
CA THR A 250 -5.32 2.81 -10.91
C THR A 250 -4.92 3.29 -12.30
N SER A 251 -5.46 2.66 -13.34
CA SER A 251 -5.24 3.07 -14.73
C SER A 251 -5.83 4.45 -15.05
N LEU A 252 -6.91 4.86 -14.39
CA LEU A 252 -7.46 6.21 -14.51
C LEU A 252 -6.49 7.30 -14.06
N VAL A 253 -5.76 7.04 -12.97
CA VAL A 253 -4.77 7.96 -12.39
C VAL A 253 -3.45 7.90 -13.14
N ALA A 254 -3.10 6.72 -13.67
CA ALA A 254 -1.84 6.49 -14.37
C ALA A 254 -1.68 7.41 -15.58
N GLY A 255 -0.52 8.07 -15.67
CA GLY A 255 -0.17 8.95 -16.79
C GLY A 255 -0.82 10.34 -16.76
N THR A 256 -1.67 10.66 -15.80
CA THR A 256 -2.18 12.03 -15.61
C THR A 256 -1.17 12.85 -14.82
N LYS A 257 -0.73 13.97 -15.40
CA LYS A 257 0.24 14.88 -14.75
C LYS A 257 -0.45 15.97 -13.91
N TYR A 258 -1.70 16.25 -14.21
CA TYR A 258 -2.49 17.29 -13.57
C TYR A 258 -3.87 16.78 -13.17
N ARG A 259 -4.38 17.28 -12.06
CA ARG A 259 -5.72 17.01 -11.54
C ARG A 259 -6.81 17.18 -12.61
N GLY A 260 -6.72 18.25 -13.42
CA GLY A 260 -7.70 18.54 -14.46
C GLY A 260 -7.76 17.50 -15.56
N GLU A 261 -6.63 16.89 -15.95
CA GLU A 261 -6.58 15.83 -16.96
C GLU A 261 -7.31 14.56 -16.47
N PHE A 262 -7.11 14.24 -15.21
CA PHE A 262 -7.77 13.12 -14.57
C PHE A 262 -9.30 13.34 -14.44
N GLU A 263 -9.72 14.54 -13.98
CA GLU A 263 -11.13 14.90 -13.88
C GLU A 263 -11.82 14.92 -15.27
N GLU A 264 -11.13 15.41 -16.30
CA GLU A 264 -11.64 15.42 -17.69
C GLU A 264 -11.75 13.98 -18.22
N ARG A 265 -10.75 13.13 -17.99
CA ARG A 265 -10.76 11.70 -18.36
C ARG A 265 -11.91 10.96 -17.68
N ALA A 266 -12.04 11.09 -16.35
CA ALA A 266 -13.11 10.45 -15.59
C ALA A 266 -14.50 10.91 -16.08
N LYS A 267 -14.67 12.22 -16.35
CA LYS A 267 -15.92 12.78 -16.88
C LYS A 267 -16.26 12.24 -18.25
N GLU A 268 -15.28 12.04 -19.12
CA GLU A 268 -15.48 11.50 -20.46
C GLU A 268 -15.90 10.03 -20.39
N ILE A 269 -15.21 9.21 -19.57
CA ILE A 269 -15.53 7.79 -19.36
C ILE A 269 -16.94 7.63 -18.78
N PHE A 270 -17.25 8.34 -17.70
CA PHE A 270 -18.58 8.27 -17.10
C PHE A 270 -19.67 8.79 -18.03
N GLY A 271 -19.39 9.81 -18.85
CA GLY A 271 -20.33 10.30 -19.89
C GLY A 271 -20.58 9.29 -21.01
N GLN A 272 -19.60 8.43 -21.33
CA GLN A 272 -19.79 7.32 -22.27
C GLN A 272 -20.61 6.18 -21.66
N LEU A 273 -20.37 5.87 -20.36
CA LEU A 273 -21.12 4.85 -19.62
C LEU A 273 -22.59 5.27 -19.41
N GLU A 274 -22.87 6.54 -19.11
CA GLU A 274 -24.23 7.07 -18.93
C GLU A 274 -25.11 6.93 -20.20
N LYS A 275 -24.50 6.97 -21.36
CA LYS A 275 -25.22 6.84 -22.64
C LYS A 275 -25.68 5.41 -22.96
N ARG A 276 -25.25 4.44 -22.15
CA ARG A 276 -25.57 3.02 -22.32
C ARG A 276 -26.52 2.56 -21.24
N ASP A 277 -27.73 2.17 -21.57
CA ASP A 277 -28.79 1.77 -20.64
C ASP A 277 -28.56 0.37 -20.01
N ASN A 278 -27.60 -0.41 -20.54
CA ASN A 278 -27.37 -1.80 -20.14
C ASN A 278 -26.10 -2.02 -19.34
N VAL A 279 -25.57 -0.99 -18.67
CA VAL A 279 -24.30 -1.06 -17.93
C VAL A 279 -24.54 -1.19 -16.44
N ILE A 280 -23.75 -2.09 -15.81
CA ILE A 280 -23.51 -2.14 -14.37
C ILE A 280 -22.04 -1.85 -14.17
N LEU A 281 -21.71 -0.79 -13.44
CA LEU A 281 -20.33 -0.40 -13.14
C LEU A 281 -19.91 -1.02 -11.82
N PHE A 282 -18.89 -1.87 -11.86
CA PHE A 282 -18.21 -2.38 -10.67
C PHE A 282 -16.95 -1.55 -10.40
N ILE A 283 -16.75 -1.13 -9.17
CA ILE A 283 -15.58 -0.36 -8.73
C ILE A 283 -15.00 -1.06 -7.51
N ASP A 284 -13.89 -1.74 -7.72
CA ASP A 284 -13.14 -2.29 -6.58
C ASP A 284 -12.40 -1.16 -5.86
N GLU A 285 -12.23 -1.31 -4.55
CA GLU A 285 -11.61 -0.30 -3.68
C GLU A 285 -12.20 1.11 -3.92
N ILE A 286 -13.54 1.22 -3.93
CA ILE A 286 -14.26 2.46 -4.23
C ILE A 286 -13.83 3.63 -3.32
N HIS A 287 -13.23 3.36 -2.15
CA HIS A 287 -12.67 4.36 -1.26
C HIS A 287 -11.52 5.15 -1.90
N MET A 288 -10.77 4.57 -2.84
CA MET A 288 -9.71 5.28 -3.59
C MET A 288 -10.27 6.47 -4.36
N ILE A 289 -11.51 6.36 -4.82
CA ILE A 289 -12.22 7.45 -5.52
C ILE A 289 -12.67 8.55 -4.56
N MET A 290 -12.88 8.19 -3.29
CA MET A 290 -13.56 9.03 -2.30
C MET A 290 -12.63 9.71 -1.31
N GLY A 291 -11.45 9.12 -1.04
CA GLY A 291 -10.58 9.52 0.06
C GLY A 291 -9.17 9.97 -0.33
N ALA A 292 -8.80 9.96 -1.58
CA ALA A 292 -7.45 10.30 -2.05
C ALA A 292 -7.09 11.77 -1.85
N GLY A 293 -7.20 12.33 -0.62
CA GLY A 293 -6.95 13.74 -0.48
C GLY A 293 -6.74 14.35 0.88
N SER A 294 -6.56 13.61 1.96
CA SER A 294 -6.35 14.24 3.28
C SER A 294 -4.88 14.52 3.64
N ALA A 295 -3.89 13.94 2.97
CA ALA A 295 -2.49 14.06 3.36
C ALA A 295 -1.61 14.98 2.48
N GLY A 296 -2.17 15.82 1.60
CA GLY A 296 -1.32 16.65 0.72
C GLY A 296 -2.02 17.66 -0.16
N GLY A 297 -3.14 18.23 0.25
CA GLY A 297 -3.71 19.44 -0.39
C GLY A 297 -4.31 19.26 -1.80
N SER A 298 -4.53 18.05 -2.27
CA SER A 298 -5.16 17.78 -3.56
C SER A 298 -6.22 16.68 -3.45
N ASN A 299 -7.41 17.05 -2.93
CA ASN A 299 -8.57 16.18 -2.93
C ASN A 299 -9.00 15.90 -4.37
N ILE A 300 -8.72 14.69 -4.86
CA ILE A 300 -9.29 14.19 -6.11
C ILE A 300 -10.71 13.75 -5.77
N ASP A 301 -11.70 14.56 -6.12
CA ASP A 301 -13.08 14.31 -5.73
C ASP A 301 -13.89 13.75 -6.92
N ILE A 302 -13.52 12.53 -7.37
CA ILE A 302 -14.32 11.79 -8.37
C ILE A 302 -15.73 11.52 -7.83
N ALA A 303 -15.87 11.42 -6.52
CA ALA A 303 -17.16 11.24 -5.88
C ALA A 303 -18.16 12.31 -6.36
N ASN A 304 -17.73 13.55 -6.54
CA ASN A 304 -18.60 14.62 -7.05
C ASN A 304 -19.00 14.43 -8.51
N LEU A 305 -18.21 13.74 -9.32
CA LEU A 305 -18.57 13.38 -10.70
C LEU A 305 -19.56 12.19 -10.73
N LEU A 306 -19.42 11.24 -9.82
CA LEU A 306 -20.31 10.08 -9.69
C LEU A 306 -21.68 10.45 -9.10
N LYS A 307 -21.75 11.37 -8.14
CA LYS A 307 -23.00 11.76 -7.47
C LYS A 307 -24.17 12.10 -8.41
N PRO A 308 -23.99 12.89 -9.48
CA PRO A 308 -25.08 13.17 -10.44
C PRO A 308 -25.54 11.93 -11.21
N LEU A 309 -24.62 11.07 -11.64
CA LEU A 309 -24.90 9.87 -12.43
C LEU A 309 -25.70 8.85 -11.64
N LEU A 310 -25.32 8.64 -10.38
CA LEU A 310 -26.03 7.77 -9.44
C LEU A 310 -27.40 8.34 -9.02
N ALA A 311 -27.56 9.67 -9.05
CA ALA A 311 -28.83 10.32 -8.70
C ALA A 311 -29.92 10.10 -9.75
N GLY A 312 -29.53 10.01 -11.02
CA GLY A 312 -30.44 9.83 -12.16
C GLY A 312 -31.00 8.40 -12.29
N GLY A 313 -30.46 7.43 -11.56
CA GLY A 313 -30.84 6.01 -11.69
C GLY A 313 -30.53 5.40 -13.07
N LYS A 314 -29.77 6.10 -13.90
CA LYS A 314 -29.38 5.65 -15.23
C LYS A 314 -28.20 4.69 -15.21
N LEU A 315 -27.29 4.84 -14.26
CA LEU A 315 -26.15 3.98 -14.07
C LEU A 315 -26.34 3.17 -12.78
N LEU A 316 -26.25 1.84 -12.89
CA LEU A 316 -26.16 0.95 -11.74
C LEU A 316 -24.69 0.83 -11.34
N CYS A 317 -24.42 0.94 -10.04
CA CYS A 317 -23.06 0.87 -9.52
C CYS A 317 -22.96 -0.12 -8.37
N ILE A 318 -21.90 -0.92 -8.39
CA ILE A 318 -21.48 -1.82 -7.32
C ILE A 318 -20.11 -1.34 -6.88
N GLY A 319 -19.93 -0.92 -5.64
CA GLY A 319 -18.63 -0.59 -5.08
C GLY A 319 -18.21 -1.66 -4.08
N ALA A 320 -16.93 -1.97 -4.00
CA ALA A 320 -16.35 -2.84 -2.98
C ALA A 320 -15.36 -2.06 -2.11
N THR A 321 -15.34 -2.32 -0.80
CA THR A 321 -14.43 -1.66 0.16
C THR A 321 -14.29 -2.50 1.42
N THR A 322 -13.34 -2.16 2.29
CA THR A 322 -13.21 -2.76 3.62
C THR A 322 -14.11 -2.09 4.65
N SER A 323 -14.27 -2.72 5.81
CA SER A 323 -15.09 -2.18 6.91
C SER A 323 -14.52 -0.87 7.48
N GLU A 324 -13.19 -0.77 7.56
CA GLU A 324 -12.48 0.41 8.05
C GLU A 324 -12.62 1.58 7.09
N GLU A 325 -12.30 1.38 5.83
CA GLU A 325 -12.38 2.40 4.76
C GLU A 325 -13.82 2.88 4.52
N TYR A 326 -14.80 1.99 4.67
CA TYR A 326 -16.22 2.36 4.63
C TYR A 326 -16.56 3.39 5.71
N ARG A 327 -16.12 3.17 6.97
CA ARG A 327 -16.35 4.09 8.08
C ARG A 327 -15.62 5.42 7.88
N GLU A 328 -14.37 5.36 7.41
CA GLU A 328 -13.53 6.55 7.25
C GLU A 328 -13.98 7.46 6.13
N ASN A 329 -14.37 6.90 4.99
CA ASN A 329 -14.60 7.64 3.77
C ASN A 329 -16.08 7.71 3.38
N PHE A 330 -16.84 6.61 3.52
CA PHE A 330 -18.20 6.52 2.99
C PHE A 330 -19.27 7.00 3.99
N GLU A 331 -19.14 6.67 5.26
CA GLU A 331 -20.09 7.09 6.29
C GLU A 331 -20.12 8.60 6.51
N LYS A 332 -19.05 9.30 6.20
CA LYS A 332 -18.97 10.76 6.32
C LYS A 332 -19.76 11.48 5.21
N ASP A 333 -19.99 10.84 4.05
CA ASP A 333 -20.71 11.42 2.92
C ASP A 333 -22.20 10.99 2.89
N ARG A 334 -23.06 11.79 3.52
CA ARG A 334 -24.51 11.55 3.58
C ARG A 334 -25.17 11.47 2.19
N ALA A 335 -24.59 12.07 1.16
CA ALA A 335 -25.17 12.08 -0.19
C ALA A 335 -24.98 10.72 -0.87
N LEU A 336 -23.86 10.04 -0.62
CA LEU A 336 -23.59 8.71 -1.13
C LEU A 336 -24.32 7.63 -0.31
N GLN A 337 -24.34 7.74 1.01
CA GLN A 337 -25.11 6.83 1.87
C GLN A 337 -26.59 6.70 1.44
N ARG A 338 -27.19 7.80 0.98
CA ARG A 338 -28.59 7.78 0.52
C ARG A 338 -28.77 7.08 -0.83
N ARG A 339 -27.71 6.82 -1.58
CA ARG A 339 -27.75 6.25 -2.93
C ARG A 339 -27.28 4.81 -2.99
N PHE A 340 -26.48 4.40 -2.03
CA PHE A 340 -25.99 3.03 -1.93
C PHE A 340 -26.69 2.26 -0.81
N GLN A 341 -26.94 0.98 -1.06
CA GLN A 341 -27.33 0.01 -0.04
C GLN A 341 -26.06 -0.75 0.38
N LYS A 342 -25.80 -0.82 1.68
CA LYS A 342 -24.71 -1.61 2.23
C LYS A 342 -25.12 -3.09 2.25
N VAL A 343 -24.24 -3.93 1.69
CA VAL A 343 -24.28 -5.39 1.77
C VAL A 343 -22.97 -5.82 2.44
N VAL A 344 -23.06 -6.56 3.54
CA VAL A 344 -21.90 -7.01 4.30
C VAL A 344 -21.55 -8.43 3.86
N ILE A 345 -20.28 -8.62 3.49
CA ILE A 345 -19.75 -9.93 3.13
C ILE A 345 -18.84 -10.40 4.26
N GLU A 346 -19.28 -11.41 4.96
CA GLU A 346 -18.49 -12.05 6.00
C GLU A 346 -17.59 -13.13 5.41
N GLN A 347 -16.53 -13.48 6.16
CA GLN A 347 -15.73 -14.62 5.75
C GLN A 347 -16.59 -15.90 5.79
N PRO A 348 -16.44 -16.81 4.81
CA PRO A 348 -17.15 -18.07 4.80
C PRO A 348 -16.76 -18.94 5.98
N SER A 349 -17.70 -19.81 6.40
CA SER A 349 -17.40 -20.82 7.42
C SER A 349 -16.30 -21.76 6.94
N LYS A 350 -15.75 -22.53 7.86
CA LYS A 350 -14.73 -23.55 7.53
C LYS A 350 -15.25 -24.56 6.51
N GLU A 351 -16.48 -25.03 6.71
CA GLU A 351 -17.15 -25.98 5.84
C GLU A 351 -17.40 -25.39 4.45
N ASP A 352 -17.89 -24.15 4.38
CA ASP A 352 -18.10 -23.47 3.11
C ASP A 352 -16.76 -23.21 2.40
N THR A 353 -15.71 -22.86 3.15
CA THR A 353 -14.37 -22.69 2.59
C THR A 353 -13.85 -23.99 1.95
N LYS A 354 -14.09 -25.16 2.59
CA LYS A 354 -13.74 -26.45 2.00
C LYS A 354 -14.51 -26.73 0.71
N LEU A 355 -15.79 -26.35 0.65
CA LEU A 355 -16.59 -26.48 -0.57
C LEU A 355 -16.06 -25.55 -1.68
N ILE A 356 -15.71 -24.29 -1.35
CA ILE A 356 -15.14 -23.32 -2.30
C ILE A 356 -13.83 -23.88 -2.88
N VAL A 357 -12.93 -24.30 -2.01
CA VAL A 357 -11.61 -24.82 -2.40
C VAL A 357 -11.73 -26.08 -3.27
N LYS A 358 -12.63 -27.03 -2.91
CA LYS A 358 -12.91 -28.21 -3.74
C LYS A 358 -13.50 -27.85 -5.11
N GLY A 359 -14.36 -26.87 -5.15
CA GLY A 359 -14.93 -26.42 -6.42
C GLY A 359 -13.92 -25.73 -7.34
N LEU A 360 -12.91 -25.05 -6.76
CA LEU A 360 -11.81 -24.43 -7.50
C LEU A 360 -10.71 -25.42 -7.90
N LYS A 361 -10.68 -26.64 -7.33
CA LYS A 361 -9.66 -27.66 -7.55
C LYS A 361 -9.32 -27.84 -9.03
N LYS A 362 -10.33 -28.04 -9.88
CA LYS A 362 -10.15 -28.28 -11.31
C LYS A 362 -9.36 -27.17 -12.02
N TYR A 363 -9.62 -25.92 -11.67
CA TYR A 363 -8.97 -24.75 -12.28
C TYR A 363 -7.49 -24.68 -11.89
N TYR A 364 -7.15 -24.96 -10.63
CA TYR A 364 -5.76 -25.04 -10.16
C TYR A 364 -5.02 -26.25 -10.73
N GLU A 365 -5.71 -27.39 -10.93
CA GLU A 365 -5.15 -28.58 -11.59
C GLU A 365 -4.80 -28.29 -13.06
N GLU A 366 -5.69 -27.62 -13.79
CA GLU A 366 -5.44 -27.20 -15.17
C GLU A 366 -4.30 -26.18 -15.28
N PHE A 367 -4.24 -25.20 -14.38
CA PHE A 367 -3.22 -24.16 -14.39
C PHE A 367 -1.81 -24.71 -14.06
N HIS A 368 -1.71 -25.50 -13.02
CA HIS A 368 -0.43 -26.08 -12.59
C HIS A 368 -0.03 -27.32 -13.40
N GLY A 369 -0.99 -28.01 -14.02
CA GLY A 369 -0.78 -29.27 -14.72
C GLY A 369 -0.49 -30.44 -13.77
N LEU A 370 -1.05 -30.41 -12.56
CA LEU A 370 -0.84 -31.36 -11.47
C LEU A 370 -2.20 -31.71 -10.83
N GLU A 371 -2.35 -32.94 -10.30
CA GLU A 371 -3.54 -33.32 -9.57
C GLU A 371 -3.40 -33.06 -8.07
N TYR A 372 -4.48 -32.64 -7.40
CA TYR A 372 -4.55 -32.47 -5.96
C TYR A 372 -5.34 -33.60 -5.31
N ASP A 373 -4.85 -34.12 -4.19
CA ASP A 373 -5.62 -35.03 -3.36
C ASP A 373 -6.76 -34.28 -2.65
N GLU A 374 -7.93 -34.91 -2.47
CA GLU A 374 -9.05 -34.26 -1.78
C GLU A 374 -8.73 -33.93 -0.32
N ASP A 375 -8.05 -34.86 0.36
CA ASP A 375 -7.60 -34.66 1.74
C ASP A 375 -6.61 -33.48 1.87
N ALA A 376 -5.81 -33.22 0.83
CA ALA A 376 -4.88 -32.09 0.79
C ALA A 376 -5.62 -30.75 0.70
N MET A 377 -6.74 -30.71 -0.03
CA MET A 377 -7.58 -29.51 -0.11
C MET A 377 -8.24 -29.17 1.24
N ASP A 378 -8.79 -30.18 1.92
CA ASP A 378 -9.35 -30.01 3.26
C ASP A 378 -8.28 -29.58 4.27
N LEU A 379 -7.09 -30.21 4.20
CA LEU A 379 -5.95 -29.88 5.05
C LEU A 379 -5.47 -28.43 4.85
N ALA A 380 -5.47 -27.94 3.60
CA ALA A 380 -5.08 -26.55 3.32
C ALA A 380 -5.98 -25.56 4.08
N VAL A 381 -7.28 -25.81 4.15
CA VAL A 381 -8.23 -24.97 4.91
C VAL A 381 -7.96 -25.07 6.42
N ASP A 382 -7.75 -26.31 6.93
CA ASP A 382 -7.51 -26.53 8.35
C ASP A 382 -6.22 -25.86 8.83
N LEU A 383 -5.14 -25.95 8.03
CA LEU A 383 -3.85 -25.30 8.33
C LEU A 383 -3.89 -23.79 8.13
N ALA A 384 -4.63 -23.31 7.11
CA ALA A 384 -4.83 -21.88 6.90
C ALA A 384 -5.48 -21.22 8.12
N GLU A 385 -6.53 -21.85 8.66
CA GLU A 385 -7.24 -21.37 9.83
C GLU A 385 -6.35 -21.37 11.07
N ARG A 386 -5.54 -22.41 11.23
CA ARG A 386 -4.66 -22.59 12.39
C ARG A 386 -3.43 -21.68 12.41
N TYR A 387 -2.87 -21.36 11.24
CA TYR A 387 -1.55 -20.69 11.16
C TYR A 387 -1.56 -19.34 10.43
N MET A 388 -2.64 -18.95 9.75
CA MET A 388 -2.69 -17.70 8.98
C MET A 388 -3.73 -16.72 9.55
N HIS A 389 -3.48 -16.18 10.74
CA HIS A 389 -4.42 -15.31 11.45
C HIS A 389 -4.57 -13.91 10.82
N GLY A 390 -3.56 -13.42 10.09
CA GLY A 390 -3.57 -12.10 9.44
C GLY A 390 -4.33 -12.03 8.11
N LYS A 391 -4.91 -13.15 7.62
CA LYS A 391 -5.67 -13.23 6.37
C LYS A 391 -7.02 -13.89 6.60
N PHE A 392 -7.99 -13.64 5.72
CA PHE A 392 -9.33 -14.18 5.80
C PHE A 392 -9.57 -15.30 4.77
N ASN A 393 -10.49 -16.20 5.09
CA ASN A 393 -10.98 -17.19 4.16
C ASN A 393 -11.87 -16.52 3.08
N PRO A 394 -11.87 -17.03 1.82
CA PRO A 394 -11.16 -18.22 1.33
C PRO A 394 -9.72 -17.96 0.86
N ASP A 395 -9.30 -16.69 0.73
CA ASP A 395 -8.04 -16.26 0.13
C ASP A 395 -6.82 -16.94 0.76
N ARG A 396 -6.76 -17.02 2.11
CA ARG A 396 -5.65 -17.69 2.81
C ARG A 396 -5.51 -19.18 2.49
N ALA A 397 -6.63 -19.90 2.26
CA ALA A 397 -6.60 -21.32 1.89
C ALA A 397 -6.20 -21.49 0.42
N ILE A 398 -6.69 -20.62 -0.44
CA ILE A 398 -6.36 -20.55 -1.86
C ILE A 398 -4.87 -20.28 -2.06
N ASP A 399 -4.29 -19.32 -1.31
CA ASP A 399 -2.85 -19.03 -1.35
C ASP A 399 -1.99 -20.29 -1.06
N ILE A 400 -2.39 -21.10 -0.09
CA ILE A 400 -1.65 -22.34 0.24
C ILE A 400 -1.67 -23.30 -0.94
N ILE A 401 -2.83 -23.48 -1.57
CA ILE A 401 -3.02 -24.40 -2.70
C ILE A 401 -2.20 -23.94 -3.90
N ASP A 402 -2.27 -22.65 -4.21
CA ASP A 402 -1.52 -22.07 -5.33
C ASP A 402 -0.01 -22.18 -5.11
N VAL A 403 0.48 -21.84 -3.92
CA VAL A 403 1.91 -21.99 -3.57
C VAL A 403 2.36 -23.45 -3.63
N ALA A 404 1.54 -24.41 -3.15
CA ALA A 404 1.86 -25.83 -3.22
C ALA A 404 1.98 -26.31 -4.67
N GLY A 405 1.04 -25.92 -5.54
CA GLY A 405 1.06 -26.23 -6.97
C GLY A 405 2.27 -25.64 -7.68
N ALA A 406 2.50 -24.35 -7.49
CA ALA A 406 3.63 -23.63 -8.10
C ALA A 406 4.98 -24.26 -7.70
N ARG A 407 5.17 -24.61 -6.42
CA ARG A 407 6.41 -25.24 -5.93
C ARG A 407 6.63 -26.62 -6.52
N ASN A 408 5.60 -27.49 -6.53
CA ASN A 408 5.73 -28.83 -7.09
C ASN A 408 6.07 -28.77 -8.59
N LYS A 409 5.46 -27.85 -9.33
CA LYS A 409 5.78 -27.61 -10.74
C LYS A 409 7.22 -27.13 -10.95
N LEU A 410 7.70 -26.16 -10.16
CA LEU A 410 9.06 -25.62 -10.25
C LEU A 410 10.13 -26.66 -9.90
N HIS A 411 9.90 -27.46 -8.86
CA HIS A 411 10.86 -28.49 -8.42
C HIS A 411 10.69 -29.82 -9.16
N LYS A 412 9.78 -29.88 -10.15
CA LYS A 412 9.50 -31.11 -10.94
C LYS A 412 9.21 -32.32 -10.05
N ILE A 413 8.46 -32.12 -8.97
CA ILE A 413 8.05 -33.20 -8.09
C ILE A 413 6.93 -33.93 -8.80
N GLU A 414 7.20 -35.18 -9.17
CA GLU A 414 6.21 -36.05 -9.82
C GLU A 414 5.18 -36.56 -8.81
N GLY A 415 3.92 -36.63 -9.23
CA GLY A 415 2.82 -37.17 -8.42
C GLY A 415 1.76 -36.12 -8.07
N LYS A 416 0.78 -36.58 -7.26
CA LYS A 416 -0.29 -35.72 -6.77
C LYS A 416 0.21 -34.80 -5.65
N ILE A 417 -0.40 -33.63 -5.57
CA ILE A 417 -0.18 -32.70 -4.46
C ILE A 417 -0.92 -33.26 -3.24
N GLY A 418 -0.17 -33.86 -2.34
CA GLY A 418 -0.67 -34.44 -1.12
C GLY A 418 -0.31 -33.59 0.11
N ARG A 419 -0.50 -34.16 1.29
CA ARG A 419 -0.29 -33.58 2.61
C ARG A 419 1.05 -32.85 2.74
N ASN A 420 2.15 -33.52 2.42
CA ASN A 420 3.51 -32.95 2.59
C ASN A 420 3.72 -31.67 1.76
N ALA A 421 3.13 -31.58 0.56
CA ALA A 421 3.24 -30.38 -0.28
C ALA A 421 2.51 -29.19 0.35
N ILE A 422 1.31 -29.43 0.93
CA ILE A 422 0.53 -28.42 1.64
C ILE A 422 1.27 -27.93 2.89
N GLU A 423 1.76 -28.86 3.73
CA GLU A 423 2.54 -28.52 4.94
C GLU A 423 3.81 -27.72 4.59
N SER A 424 4.50 -28.10 3.51
CA SER A 424 5.65 -27.35 3.00
C SER A 424 5.28 -25.95 2.49
N ALA A 425 4.10 -25.77 1.88
CA ALA A 425 3.62 -24.47 1.46
C ALA A 425 3.29 -23.59 2.66
N VAL A 426 2.57 -24.13 3.66
CA VAL A 426 2.27 -23.42 4.93
C VAL A 426 3.56 -23.01 5.62
N SER A 427 4.53 -23.91 5.79
CA SER A 427 5.84 -23.62 6.39
C SER A 427 6.53 -22.45 5.69
N LYS A 428 6.45 -22.38 4.37
CA LYS A 428 7.05 -21.28 3.59
C LYS A 428 6.35 -19.95 3.79
N ILE A 429 5.01 -19.96 3.83
CA ILE A 429 4.20 -18.74 3.99
C ILE A 429 4.32 -18.20 5.41
N THR A 430 4.18 -19.07 6.41
CA THR A 430 4.16 -18.68 7.83
C THR A 430 5.53 -18.61 8.47
N ARG A 431 6.56 -19.13 7.78
CA ARG A 431 7.93 -19.29 8.31
C ARG A 431 8.00 -20.20 9.55
N ILE A 432 7.01 -21.07 9.74
CA ILE A 432 6.99 -22.08 10.81
C ILE A 432 7.69 -23.33 10.28
N PRO A 433 8.64 -23.95 11.01
CA PRO A 433 9.28 -25.19 10.62
C PRO A 433 8.27 -26.31 10.35
N MET A 434 8.53 -27.17 9.33
CA MET A 434 7.62 -28.27 8.97
C MET A 434 7.38 -29.22 10.12
N ASP A 435 8.40 -29.48 10.95
CA ASP A 435 8.32 -30.38 12.10
C ASP A 435 7.28 -29.92 13.15
N MET A 436 6.92 -28.64 13.15
CA MET A 436 5.88 -28.10 14.03
C MET A 436 4.47 -28.15 13.40
N ILE A 437 4.39 -28.27 12.08
CA ILE A 437 3.13 -28.38 11.34
C ILE A 437 2.65 -29.82 11.31
N ASP A 438 3.58 -30.79 11.34
CA ASP A 438 3.27 -32.21 11.28
C ASP A 438 2.79 -32.74 12.64
N ALA A 439 1.76 -33.57 12.65
CA ALA A 439 1.16 -34.16 13.86
C ALA A 439 2.08 -35.09 14.68
N LYS A 440 3.36 -35.22 14.31
CA LYS A 440 4.42 -35.89 15.09
C LYS A 440 5.00 -35.07 16.23
N GLU A 441 4.33 -33.94 16.60
CA GLU A 441 4.74 -33.01 17.68
C GLU A 441 5.05 -33.70 19.02
N ASN A 442 4.46 -34.86 19.30
CA ASN A 442 4.65 -35.57 20.59
C ASN A 442 6.09 -36.04 20.85
N ALA A 443 6.92 -36.23 19.82
CA ALA A 443 8.30 -36.69 19.99
C ALA A 443 9.26 -35.57 20.39
N ASN A 444 9.06 -34.34 19.88
CA ASN A 444 9.91 -33.19 20.20
C ASN A 444 9.62 -32.64 21.59
N PHE A 445 8.37 -32.66 22.03
CA PHE A 445 8.03 -32.23 23.38
C PHE A 445 8.52 -33.19 24.47
N ALA A 446 8.64 -34.49 24.18
CA ALA A 446 9.21 -35.49 25.12
C ALA A 446 10.70 -35.23 25.44
N SER A 447 11.44 -34.61 24.51
CA SER A 447 12.85 -34.26 24.70
C SER A 447 13.07 -32.82 25.20
N LEU A 448 12.03 -31.96 25.21
CA LEU A 448 12.12 -30.54 25.56
C LEU A 448 12.69 -30.33 26.95
N GLU A 449 12.19 -31.07 27.94
CA GLU A 449 12.65 -31.02 29.32
C GLU A 449 14.13 -31.38 29.43
N THR A 450 14.54 -32.48 28.83
CA THR A 450 15.92 -32.97 28.84
C THR A 450 16.88 -31.96 28.18
N ASN A 451 16.47 -31.39 27.07
CA ASN A 451 17.25 -30.41 26.34
C ASN A 451 17.46 -29.12 27.13
N ILE A 452 16.42 -28.60 27.77
CA ILE A 452 16.52 -27.40 28.62
C ILE A 452 17.40 -27.69 29.86
N LYS A 453 17.18 -28.82 30.54
CA LYS A 453 18.00 -29.22 31.73
C LYS A 453 19.47 -29.43 31.39
N SER A 454 19.79 -29.83 30.16
CA SER A 454 21.19 -29.98 29.72
C SER A 454 21.97 -28.66 29.66
N LYS A 455 21.27 -27.54 29.51
CA LYS A 455 21.83 -26.20 29.34
C LYS A 455 21.60 -25.28 30.56
N LEU A 456 20.56 -25.56 31.34
CA LEU A 456 20.20 -24.77 32.53
C LEU A 456 20.31 -25.64 33.78
N PHE A 457 21.30 -25.37 34.61
CA PHE A 457 21.60 -26.19 35.77
C PHE A 457 20.93 -25.65 37.04
N GLY A 458 20.44 -26.56 37.87
CA GLY A 458 19.92 -26.24 39.20
C GLY A 458 18.54 -25.59 39.24
N GLN A 459 17.77 -25.69 38.13
CA GLN A 459 16.41 -25.16 38.03
C GLN A 459 15.42 -26.25 37.57
N ASP A 460 15.67 -27.51 37.93
CA ASP A 460 14.91 -28.67 37.41
C ASP A 460 13.41 -28.55 37.67
N ILE A 461 13.01 -28.15 38.88
CA ILE A 461 11.61 -27.99 39.28
C ILE A 461 10.89 -26.93 38.42
N ALA A 462 11.58 -25.81 38.17
CA ALA A 462 11.01 -24.73 37.35
C ALA A 462 10.86 -25.17 35.89
N VAL A 463 11.83 -25.92 35.35
CA VAL A 463 11.77 -26.48 33.99
C VAL A 463 10.65 -27.51 33.87
N GLU A 464 10.52 -28.44 34.83
CA GLU A 464 9.45 -29.44 34.87
C GLU A 464 8.06 -28.79 34.86
N SER A 465 7.82 -27.84 35.77
CA SER A 465 6.54 -27.14 35.87
C SER A 465 6.19 -26.35 34.59
N LEU A 466 7.21 -25.72 33.96
CA LEU A 466 7.03 -24.98 32.73
C LEU A 466 6.65 -25.92 31.56
N VAL A 467 7.42 -26.99 31.38
CA VAL A 467 7.20 -27.98 30.31
C VAL A 467 5.85 -28.68 30.48
N GLU A 468 5.50 -29.09 31.71
CA GLU A 468 4.19 -29.70 31.99
C GLU A 468 3.03 -28.77 31.61
N SER A 469 3.12 -27.48 31.97
CA SER A 469 2.09 -26.49 31.63
C SER A 469 1.94 -26.30 30.12
N ILE A 470 3.05 -26.30 29.36
CA ILE A 470 3.05 -26.20 27.91
C ILE A 470 2.42 -27.46 27.28
N LEU A 471 2.76 -28.65 27.78
CA LEU A 471 2.20 -29.92 27.31
C LEU A 471 0.67 -29.96 27.51
N VAL A 472 0.18 -29.52 28.68
CA VAL A 472 -1.26 -29.44 28.96
C VAL A 472 -1.95 -28.45 28.01
N ALA A 473 -1.35 -27.30 27.74
CA ALA A 473 -1.90 -26.33 26.80
C ALA A 473 -1.99 -26.90 25.38
N LYS A 474 -0.96 -27.59 24.93
CA LYS A 474 -0.89 -28.20 23.59
C LYS A 474 -1.79 -29.45 23.44
N SER A 475 -2.19 -30.11 24.52
CA SER A 475 -3.11 -31.25 24.47
C SER A 475 -4.57 -30.86 24.11
N GLY A 476 -4.85 -29.56 23.90
CA GLY A 476 -6.19 -29.09 23.56
C GLY A 476 -7.17 -29.01 24.75
N MET A 477 -6.70 -29.23 25.98
CA MET A 477 -7.53 -29.15 27.19
C MET A 477 -7.78 -27.73 27.67
N ARG A 478 -7.35 -26.71 26.90
CA ARG A 478 -7.43 -25.30 27.26
C ARG A 478 -8.38 -24.53 26.35
N PRO A 479 -9.02 -23.43 26.83
CA PRO A 479 -9.79 -22.53 25.97
C PRO A 479 -8.90 -21.96 24.87
N THR A 480 -9.39 -21.95 23.63
CA THR A 480 -8.65 -21.50 22.44
C THR A 480 -8.43 -19.98 22.36
N ASN A 481 -9.14 -19.22 23.21
CA ASN A 481 -9.08 -17.77 23.25
C ASN A 481 -8.13 -17.21 24.33
N LYS A 482 -7.17 -18.00 24.81
CA LYS A 482 -6.18 -17.55 25.80
C LYS A 482 -4.76 -17.90 25.36
N PRO A 483 -3.75 -17.14 25.79
CA PRO A 483 -2.35 -17.46 25.50
C PRO A 483 -1.97 -18.87 25.89
N VAL A 484 -1.06 -19.52 25.16
CA VAL A 484 -0.59 -20.90 25.44
C VAL A 484 -0.09 -21.03 26.89
N GLY A 485 0.57 -20.02 27.43
CA GLY A 485 1.00 -19.96 28.82
C GLY A 485 1.36 -18.55 29.26
N SER A 486 0.98 -18.22 30.49
CA SER A 486 1.40 -16.99 31.16
C SER A 486 2.13 -17.38 32.42
N PHE A 487 3.43 -17.08 32.50
CA PHE A 487 4.31 -17.54 33.57
C PHE A 487 4.97 -16.35 34.29
N LEU A 488 4.96 -16.36 35.59
CA LEU A 488 5.67 -15.38 36.40
C LEU A 488 6.89 -16.06 37.04
N PHE A 489 8.09 -15.65 36.63
CA PHE A 489 9.35 -16.14 37.23
C PHE A 489 9.79 -15.23 38.36
N VAL A 490 9.75 -15.73 39.58
CA VAL A 490 10.14 -15.00 40.79
C VAL A 490 11.44 -15.59 41.35
N GLY A 491 12.43 -14.75 41.66
CA GLY A 491 13.68 -15.18 42.24
C GLY A 491 14.76 -14.10 42.20
N PRO A 492 15.89 -14.27 42.91
CA PRO A 492 17.00 -13.33 42.91
C PRO A 492 17.63 -13.10 41.54
N THR A 493 18.39 -12.03 41.38
CA THR A 493 19.14 -11.76 40.15
C THR A 493 20.18 -12.86 39.90
N GLY A 494 20.38 -13.26 38.65
CA GLY A 494 21.37 -14.26 38.26
C GLY A 494 20.94 -15.71 38.40
N THR A 495 19.68 -16.02 38.79
CA THR A 495 19.18 -17.40 38.95
C THR A 495 18.78 -18.08 37.60
N GLY A 496 18.94 -17.40 36.46
CA GLY A 496 18.67 -17.99 35.14
C GLY A 496 17.28 -17.75 34.61
N LYS A 497 16.46 -16.83 35.17
CA LYS A 497 15.08 -16.55 34.70
C LYS A 497 15.00 -16.20 33.20
N THR A 498 15.81 -15.25 32.75
CA THR A 498 15.88 -14.81 31.36
C THR A 498 16.48 -15.91 30.46
N GLU A 499 17.45 -16.68 30.97
CA GLU A 499 18.05 -17.78 30.23
C GLU A 499 17.05 -18.94 30.01
N LEU A 500 16.18 -19.23 30.97
CA LEU A 500 15.11 -20.20 30.81
C LEU A 500 14.19 -19.85 29.63
N CYS A 501 13.77 -18.57 29.51
CA CYS A 501 12.97 -18.10 28.37
C CYS A 501 13.72 -18.24 27.04
N ARG A 502 15.04 -17.93 27.04
CA ARG A 502 15.86 -18.05 25.83
C ARG A 502 16.01 -19.50 25.40
N GLN A 503 16.26 -20.41 26.34
CA GLN A 503 16.36 -21.84 26.05
C GLN A 503 15.01 -22.43 25.62
N LEU A 504 13.92 -21.99 26.22
CA LEU A 504 12.57 -22.37 25.78
C LEU A 504 12.32 -21.94 24.31
N ALA A 505 12.58 -20.67 23.99
CA ALA A 505 12.41 -20.14 22.63
C ALA A 505 13.29 -20.90 21.61
N SER A 506 14.55 -21.17 21.98
CA SER A 506 15.48 -21.92 21.11
C SER A 506 15.07 -23.37 20.88
N ASN A 507 14.51 -24.06 21.90
CA ASN A 507 14.09 -25.45 21.76
C ASN A 507 12.72 -25.60 21.09
N LEU A 508 11.87 -24.58 21.17
CA LEU A 508 10.60 -24.51 20.44
C LEU A 508 10.74 -23.89 19.05
N ASP A 509 11.93 -23.43 18.68
CA ASP A 509 12.23 -22.72 17.42
C ASP A 509 11.28 -21.54 17.18
N VAL A 510 10.95 -20.80 18.24
CA VAL A 510 10.11 -19.61 18.19
C VAL A 510 10.91 -18.34 18.52
N THR A 511 10.45 -17.20 18.01
CA THR A 511 11.10 -15.91 18.27
C THR A 511 10.89 -15.47 19.72
N LEU A 512 11.96 -15.02 20.38
CA LEU A 512 11.89 -14.37 21.70
C LEU A 512 11.82 -12.84 21.52
N ARG A 513 10.68 -12.23 21.86
CA ARG A 513 10.50 -10.78 21.92
C ARG A 513 10.70 -10.33 23.36
N LYS A 514 11.78 -9.60 23.62
CA LYS A 514 12.14 -9.13 24.97
C LYS A 514 11.86 -7.64 25.10
N TYR A 515 11.14 -7.28 26.19
CA TYR A 515 10.86 -5.90 26.59
C TYR A 515 11.43 -5.67 27.99
N ASP A 516 12.28 -4.67 28.14
CA ASP A 516 12.78 -4.22 29.43
C ASP A 516 11.78 -3.24 30.05
N MET A 517 11.10 -3.65 31.10
CA MET A 517 10.06 -2.85 31.74
C MET A 517 10.58 -1.61 32.44
N SER A 518 11.89 -1.50 32.66
CA SER A 518 12.51 -0.26 33.18
C SER A 518 12.37 0.92 32.18
N GLU A 519 12.17 0.66 30.89
CA GLU A 519 11.86 1.70 29.89
C GLU A 519 10.41 2.18 29.94
N TYR A 520 9.52 1.45 30.64
CA TYR A 520 8.09 1.70 30.73
C TYR A 520 7.60 2.06 32.12
N MET A 521 8.46 2.74 32.90
CA MET A 521 8.16 3.22 34.26
C MET A 521 7.16 4.40 34.27
N GLU A 522 7.13 5.19 33.20
CA GLU A 522 6.31 6.38 33.10
C GLU A 522 5.06 6.13 32.23
N GLN A 523 3.95 6.75 32.60
CA GLN A 523 2.67 6.56 31.90
C GLN A 523 2.74 6.85 30.39
N HIS A 524 3.50 7.88 29.98
CA HIS A 524 3.65 8.19 28.56
C HIS A 524 4.48 7.17 27.78
N SER A 525 5.38 6.43 28.45
CA SER A 525 6.16 5.37 27.84
C SER A 525 5.31 4.14 27.50
N VAL A 526 4.22 3.90 28.22
CA VAL A 526 3.27 2.81 27.94
C VAL A 526 2.62 2.97 26.55
N SER A 527 2.45 4.22 26.09
CA SER A 527 1.95 4.49 24.74
C SER A 527 2.86 3.94 23.63
N LYS A 528 4.14 3.68 23.90
CA LYS A 528 5.03 3.03 22.93
C LYS A 528 4.66 1.56 22.73
N LEU A 529 4.11 0.88 23.75
CA LEU A 529 3.70 -0.53 23.67
C LEU A 529 2.40 -0.72 22.88
N ILE A 530 1.41 0.19 23.06
CA ILE A 530 0.04 0.04 22.56
C ILE A 530 -0.36 1.11 21.53
N GLY A 531 0.52 2.06 21.25
CA GLY A 531 0.23 3.21 20.39
C GLY A 531 -0.30 4.43 21.15
N ALA A 532 -0.01 5.62 20.62
CA ALA A 532 -0.47 6.87 21.19
C ALA A 532 -1.93 7.17 20.79
N PRO A 533 -2.77 7.70 21.69
CA PRO A 533 -4.12 8.13 21.34
C PRO A 533 -4.10 9.24 20.26
N PRO A 534 -5.18 9.38 19.46
CA PRO A 534 -5.29 10.45 18.47
C PRO A 534 -5.03 11.83 19.08
N GLY A 535 -4.16 12.64 18.46
CA GLY A 535 -3.84 14.00 18.90
C GLY A 535 -2.59 14.14 19.77
N TYR A 536 -1.90 13.04 20.13
CA TYR A 536 -0.62 13.08 20.83
C TYR A 536 0.57 12.94 19.87
N VAL A 537 1.72 13.53 20.25
CA VAL A 537 2.98 13.39 19.49
C VAL A 537 3.39 11.90 19.48
N GLY A 538 3.51 11.33 18.27
CA GLY A 538 3.77 9.89 18.06
C GLY A 538 2.58 9.12 17.48
N HIS A 539 1.42 9.76 17.29
CA HIS A 539 0.32 9.21 16.48
C HIS A 539 0.68 9.38 15.01
N ALA A 540 1.25 8.33 14.39
CA ALA A 540 1.52 8.31 12.95
C ALA A 540 0.29 7.78 12.22
N GLU A 541 -0.22 8.55 11.24
CA GLU A 541 -1.21 8.06 10.29
C GLU A 541 -0.57 6.95 9.44
N GLY A 542 -1.14 5.74 9.50
CA GLY A 542 -0.69 4.58 8.72
C GLY A 542 0.21 3.60 9.49
N GLY A 543 -0.37 2.58 10.08
CA GLY A 543 0.26 1.33 10.55
C GLY A 543 1.37 1.42 11.62
N ALA A 544 2.20 2.46 11.60
CA ALA A 544 3.31 2.64 12.55
C ALA A 544 2.87 3.14 13.95
N GLY A 545 1.60 3.58 14.10
CA GLY A 545 1.06 4.10 15.36
C GLY A 545 0.43 3.06 16.28
N ALA A 546 0.39 1.79 15.88
CA ALA A 546 -0.31 0.74 16.63
C ALA A 546 0.38 0.28 17.92
N GLY A 547 1.63 0.70 18.15
CA GLY A 547 2.44 0.30 19.31
C GLY A 547 3.34 -0.90 19.02
N GLN A 548 4.49 -0.90 19.69
CA GLN A 548 5.56 -1.86 19.41
C GLN A 548 5.16 -3.31 19.71
N LEU A 549 4.49 -3.56 20.86
CA LEU A 549 4.06 -4.90 21.24
C LEU A 549 3.06 -5.50 20.25
N ILE A 550 2.11 -4.69 19.78
CA ILE A 550 1.08 -5.12 18.84
C ILE A 550 1.71 -5.45 17.48
N ASN A 551 2.57 -4.56 16.98
CA ASN A 551 3.25 -4.79 15.70
C ASN A 551 4.18 -6.02 15.74
N ASP A 552 4.95 -6.19 16.80
CA ASP A 552 5.89 -7.31 16.96
C ASP A 552 5.16 -8.66 17.00
N VAL A 553 3.99 -8.73 17.66
CA VAL A 553 3.18 -9.95 17.73
C VAL A 553 2.49 -10.23 16.39
N GLU A 554 2.03 -9.21 15.66
CA GLU A 554 1.48 -9.42 14.32
C GLU A 554 2.53 -9.85 13.29
N GLU A 555 3.75 -9.29 13.38
CA GLU A 555 4.85 -9.73 12.50
C GLU A 555 5.28 -11.16 12.78
N THR A 556 5.25 -11.58 14.05
CA THR A 556 5.66 -12.91 14.50
C THR A 556 4.65 -13.49 15.47
N PRO A 557 3.50 -14.02 14.97
CA PRO A 557 2.43 -14.54 15.82
C PRO A 557 2.88 -15.66 16.77
N ASN A 558 3.76 -16.56 16.29
CA ASN A 558 4.39 -17.59 17.12
C ASN A 558 5.65 -17.04 17.78
N CYS A 559 5.51 -16.42 18.94
CA CYS A 559 6.63 -15.87 19.68
C CYS A 559 6.46 -16.04 21.20
N ILE A 560 7.56 -15.93 21.92
CA ILE A 560 7.56 -15.79 23.37
C ILE A 560 7.78 -14.33 23.70
N VAL A 561 6.82 -13.72 24.38
CA VAL A 561 6.94 -12.35 24.88
C VAL A 561 7.53 -12.40 26.29
N LEU A 562 8.73 -11.86 26.47
CA LEU A 562 9.40 -11.74 27.76
C LEU A 562 9.34 -10.29 28.24
N LEU A 563 8.67 -10.07 29.36
CA LEU A 563 8.67 -8.80 30.07
C LEU A 563 9.68 -8.89 31.22
N ASP A 564 10.86 -8.35 31.00
CA ASP A 564 11.93 -8.39 32.00
C ASP A 564 11.77 -7.23 33.01
N GLU A 565 12.07 -7.48 34.28
CA GLU A 565 11.95 -6.52 35.39
C GLU A 565 10.54 -5.93 35.54
N VAL A 566 9.52 -6.80 35.43
CA VAL A 566 8.09 -6.42 35.41
C VAL A 566 7.66 -5.57 36.61
N GLU A 567 8.34 -5.69 37.74
CA GLU A 567 8.14 -4.89 38.97
C GLU A 567 8.44 -3.40 38.78
N LYS A 568 9.19 -3.03 37.75
CA LYS A 568 9.51 -1.63 37.43
C LYS A 568 8.47 -0.98 36.51
N ALA A 569 7.59 -1.78 35.89
CA ALA A 569 6.61 -1.29 34.97
C ALA A 569 5.57 -0.36 35.62
N HIS A 570 5.10 0.64 34.87
CA HIS A 570 3.97 1.44 35.30
C HIS A 570 2.72 0.56 35.52
N PRO A 571 1.86 0.82 36.54
CA PRO A 571 0.66 0.01 36.81
C PRO A 571 -0.28 -0.18 35.63
N SER A 572 -0.31 0.76 34.67
CA SER A 572 -1.11 0.64 33.44
C SER A 572 -0.68 -0.57 32.58
N VAL A 573 0.59 -0.98 32.60
CA VAL A 573 1.07 -2.18 31.90
C VAL A 573 0.41 -3.44 32.45
N MET A 574 0.19 -3.50 33.78
CA MET A 574 -0.49 -4.64 34.40
C MET A 574 -1.94 -4.79 33.92
N ASN A 575 -2.64 -3.66 33.71
CA ASN A 575 -4.00 -3.69 33.17
C ASN A 575 -4.04 -4.22 31.73
N LEU A 576 -3.01 -3.93 30.92
CA LEU A 576 -2.89 -4.47 29.57
C LEU A 576 -2.64 -5.99 29.60
N LEU A 577 -1.77 -6.44 30.50
CA LEU A 577 -1.49 -7.86 30.67
C LEU A 577 -2.72 -8.64 31.13
N LEU A 578 -3.58 -8.05 31.98
CA LEU A 578 -4.84 -8.67 32.36
C LEU A 578 -5.74 -8.90 31.15
N GLN A 579 -5.84 -7.92 30.24
CA GLN A 579 -6.61 -8.06 29.01
C GLN A 579 -6.05 -9.19 28.14
N VAL A 580 -4.73 -9.25 27.95
CA VAL A 580 -4.08 -10.32 27.17
C VAL A 580 -4.33 -11.69 27.80
N MET A 581 -4.23 -11.83 29.13
CA MET A 581 -4.43 -13.09 29.83
C MET A 581 -5.87 -13.58 29.85
N ASP A 582 -6.84 -12.66 29.85
CA ASP A 582 -8.27 -13.01 29.93
C ASP A 582 -8.90 -13.20 28.54
N ASP A 583 -8.63 -12.28 27.61
CA ASP A 583 -9.27 -12.25 26.29
C ASP A 583 -8.37 -12.82 25.17
N GLY A 584 -7.06 -13.03 25.45
CA GLY A 584 -6.07 -13.44 24.44
C GLY A 584 -5.83 -12.41 23.34
N ARG A 585 -6.32 -11.18 23.51
CA ARG A 585 -6.25 -10.12 22.50
C ARG A 585 -5.89 -8.78 23.11
N LEU A 586 -5.17 -7.98 22.35
CA LEU A 586 -4.85 -6.60 22.74
C LEU A 586 -5.16 -5.67 21.58
N THR A 587 -5.99 -4.66 21.84
CA THR A 587 -6.38 -3.67 20.84
C THR A 587 -5.60 -2.38 21.06
N SER A 588 -4.99 -1.86 19.99
CA SER A 588 -4.28 -0.57 20.00
C SER A 588 -5.24 0.61 20.13
N SER A 589 -4.68 1.78 20.44
CA SER A 589 -5.41 3.05 20.39
C SER A 589 -5.90 3.41 18.97
N THR A 590 -5.34 2.81 17.91
CA THR A 590 -5.75 2.98 16.51
C THR A 590 -6.82 1.98 16.07
N GLY A 591 -7.27 1.05 16.96
CA GLY A 591 -8.25 0.02 16.65
C GLY A 591 -7.66 -1.28 16.09
N LYS A 592 -6.33 -1.36 15.90
CA LYS A 592 -5.65 -2.56 15.46
C LYS A 592 -5.56 -3.59 16.59
N THR A 593 -5.87 -4.84 16.35
CA THR A 593 -5.93 -5.89 17.37
C THR A 593 -4.91 -6.99 17.09
N ALA A 594 -4.00 -7.26 18.04
CA ALA A 594 -3.11 -8.41 18.01
C ALA A 594 -3.70 -9.58 18.78
N ASP A 595 -3.54 -10.78 18.25
CA ASP A 595 -3.97 -12.05 18.85
C ASP A 595 -2.79 -12.72 19.57
N PHE A 596 -2.98 -13.07 20.85
CA PHE A 596 -2.00 -13.71 21.72
C PHE A 596 -2.43 -15.15 22.10
N SER A 597 -3.48 -15.69 21.48
CA SER A 597 -4.01 -17.05 21.78
C SER A 597 -3.20 -18.18 21.15
#